data_041b89f07bf81b46d234a3951a006c06
#
_entry.id   041b89f07bf81b46d234a3951a006c06
#
_cell.length_a   1.000
_cell.length_b   1.000
_cell.length_c   1.000
_cell.angle_alpha   90.00
_cell.angle_beta   90.00
_cell.angle_gamma   90.00
#
_symmetry.space_group_name_H-M   'P 1'
#
loop_
_entity.id
_entity.type
_entity.pdbx_description
1 polymer ?
#
loop_
_entity_poly.entity_id
_entity_poly.type
_entity_poly.pdbx_seq_one_letter_code
_entity_poly.pdbx_strand_id
1 'polypeptide(L)'
;MPEIDLETRIAAPIKVCFDLARSIDLHKISLEHTNEKAIAGKTNGLIEKGEFVTWQAKHFGVNQHLTVQIIEMNPPDYFCDEMTKGAFKSMRHQHFFERKGNETLMMDKFIYEVPFSIFGGIFNSLILRSYMKRLLQSRNQTIKRIAESGEWKKILDV
;
A
#
# COMPACT_ATOMS: atom_id res chain seq x y z
N MET A 1 -12.15 -4.71 -14.94
CA MET A 1 -10.97 -4.62 -14.06
C MET A 1 -11.44 -4.53 -12.61
N PRO A 2 -11.01 -5.45 -11.75
CA PRO A 2 -11.38 -5.37 -10.34
C PRO A 2 -10.85 -4.09 -9.69
N GLU A 3 -11.69 -3.50 -8.86
CA GLU A 3 -11.38 -2.29 -8.13
C GLU A 3 -11.73 -2.47 -6.66
N ILE A 4 -10.86 -2.02 -5.77
CA ILE A 4 -11.06 -2.04 -4.32
C ILE A 4 -10.95 -0.61 -3.82
N ASP A 5 -12.02 -0.11 -3.23
CA ASP A 5 -12.07 1.20 -2.60
C ASP A 5 -12.13 1.02 -1.09
N LEU A 6 -11.28 1.75 -0.36
CA LEU A 6 -11.25 1.74 1.09
C LEU A 6 -11.21 3.16 1.62
N GLU A 7 -11.84 3.36 2.77
CA GLU A 7 -11.78 4.60 3.53
C GLU A 7 -11.34 4.28 4.95
N THR A 8 -10.41 5.08 5.48
CA THR A 8 -9.91 4.94 6.85
C THR A 8 -9.85 6.32 7.49
N ARG A 9 -10.59 6.51 8.58
CA ARG A 9 -10.56 7.75 9.34
C ARG A 9 -9.51 7.64 10.44
N ILE A 10 -8.58 8.59 10.48
CA ILE A 10 -7.41 8.56 11.36
C ILE A 10 -7.36 9.86 12.17
N ALA A 11 -7.29 9.74 13.50
CA ALA A 11 -7.18 10.87 14.42
C ALA A 11 -5.71 11.33 14.51
N ALA A 12 -5.19 11.84 13.40
CA ALA A 12 -3.82 12.34 13.28
C ALA A 12 -3.73 13.36 12.14
N PRO A 13 -2.69 14.23 12.15
CA PRO A 13 -2.49 15.21 11.09
C PRO A 13 -2.27 14.57 9.72
N ILE A 14 -2.72 15.24 8.67
CA ILE A 14 -2.64 14.73 7.30
C ILE A 14 -1.19 14.41 6.87
N LYS A 15 -0.24 15.25 7.27
CA LYS A 15 1.18 15.01 6.97
C LYS A 15 1.69 13.71 7.56
N VAL A 16 1.29 13.38 8.77
CA VAL A 16 1.66 12.11 9.42
C VAL A 16 1.07 10.93 8.66
N CYS A 17 -0.20 11.00 8.31
CA CYS A 17 -0.89 9.94 7.55
C CYS A 17 -0.25 9.74 6.18
N PHE A 18 0.02 10.82 5.46
CA PHE A 18 0.66 10.80 4.16
C PHE A 18 2.05 10.16 4.22
N ASP A 19 2.88 10.63 5.17
CA ASP A 19 4.25 10.11 5.29
C ASP A 19 4.28 8.65 5.74
N LEU A 20 3.38 8.24 6.65
CA LEU A 20 3.28 6.83 7.02
C LEU A 20 2.86 5.96 5.84
N ALA A 21 1.92 6.42 5.03
CA ALA A 21 1.44 5.67 3.87
C ALA A 21 2.53 5.42 2.82
N ARG A 22 3.47 6.36 2.67
CA ARG A 22 4.60 6.22 1.74
C ARG A 22 5.89 5.72 2.41
N SER A 23 5.83 5.34 3.67
CA SER A 23 6.98 4.80 4.40
C SER A 23 7.22 3.33 4.04
N ILE A 24 8.41 3.04 3.54
CA ILE A 24 8.83 1.66 3.28
C ILE A 24 8.88 0.87 4.59
N ASP A 25 9.36 1.48 5.65
CA ASP A 25 9.47 0.83 6.97
C ASP A 25 8.09 0.49 7.55
N LEU A 26 7.13 1.39 7.42
CA LEU A 26 5.74 1.14 7.84
C LEU A 26 5.14 -0.04 7.06
N HIS A 27 5.37 -0.05 5.75
CA HIS A 27 4.85 -1.12 4.88
C HIS A 27 5.37 -2.50 5.30
N LYS A 28 6.65 -2.61 5.64
CA LYS A 28 7.24 -3.86 6.17
C LYS A 28 6.53 -4.32 7.45
N ILE A 29 6.24 -3.40 8.36
CA ILE A 29 5.55 -3.70 9.61
C ILE A 29 4.13 -4.19 9.34
N SER A 30 3.42 -3.52 8.44
CA SER A 30 2.01 -3.81 8.17
C SER A 30 1.76 -5.17 7.54
N LEU A 31 2.75 -5.72 6.83
CA LEU A 31 2.63 -7.00 6.14
C LEU A 31 3.69 -8.02 6.61
N GLU A 32 4.12 -7.91 7.86
CA GLU A 32 5.10 -8.80 8.47
C GLU A 32 4.67 -10.27 8.39
N HIS A 33 3.38 -10.55 8.50
CA HIS A 33 2.82 -11.90 8.42
C HIS A 33 3.01 -12.55 7.04
N THR A 34 3.26 -11.77 5.97
CA THR A 34 3.59 -12.29 4.65
C THR A 34 5.10 -12.43 4.42
N ASN A 35 5.89 -12.15 5.44
CA ASN A 35 7.35 -12.12 5.37
C ASN A 35 7.85 -11.17 4.28
N GLU A 36 7.19 -10.02 4.13
CA GLU A 36 7.47 -9.04 3.08
C GLU A 36 8.79 -8.33 3.33
N LYS A 37 9.60 -8.25 2.28
CA LYS A 37 10.92 -7.61 2.29
C LYS A 37 11.06 -6.68 1.11
N ALA A 38 11.67 -5.52 1.34
CA ALA A 38 12.10 -4.63 0.25
C ALA A 38 13.52 -5.07 -0.18
N ILE A 39 13.63 -5.59 -1.39
CA ILE A 39 14.87 -6.21 -1.88
C ILE A 39 15.62 -5.37 -2.94
N ALA A 40 15.01 -4.34 -3.49
CA ALA A 40 15.64 -3.46 -4.49
C ALA A 40 14.95 -2.10 -4.51
N GLY A 41 15.65 -1.10 -5.05
CA GLY A 41 15.17 0.26 -5.12
C GLY A 41 15.24 0.96 -3.77
N LYS A 42 14.18 1.68 -3.41
CA LYS A 42 14.05 2.32 -2.10
C LYS A 42 13.69 1.27 -1.06
N THR A 43 14.65 0.87 -0.23
CA THR A 43 14.48 -0.23 0.73
C THR A 43 14.20 0.22 2.17
N ASN A 44 14.22 1.53 2.42
CA ASN A 44 13.86 2.13 3.72
C ASN A 44 13.48 3.60 3.54
N GLY A 45 12.91 4.19 4.58
CA GLY A 45 12.54 5.60 4.60
C GLY A 45 11.32 5.92 3.76
N LEU A 46 11.21 7.19 3.34
CA LEU A 46 10.07 7.71 2.60
C LEU A 46 10.35 7.68 1.10
N ILE A 47 9.54 6.94 0.36
CA ILE A 47 9.65 6.87 -1.09
C ILE A 47 9.13 8.16 -1.74
N GLU A 48 9.85 8.64 -2.76
CA GLU A 48 9.55 9.87 -3.47
C GLU A 48 9.09 9.59 -4.91
N LYS A 49 8.52 10.62 -5.56
CA LYS A 49 8.11 10.52 -6.97
C LYS A 49 9.29 10.09 -7.86
N GLY A 50 9.03 9.12 -8.73
CA GLY A 50 10.02 8.57 -9.64
C GLY A 50 10.82 7.41 -9.06
N GLU A 51 10.83 7.25 -7.76
CA GLU A 51 11.52 6.12 -7.11
C GLU A 51 10.67 4.85 -7.20
N PHE A 52 11.35 3.71 -7.12
CA PHE A 52 10.69 2.41 -7.13
C PHE A 52 11.13 1.57 -5.93
N VAL A 53 10.35 0.54 -5.63
CA VAL A 53 10.69 -0.49 -4.66
C VAL A 53 10.29 -1.85 -5.22
N THR A 54 11.13 -2.84 -5.01
CA THR A 54 10.80 -4.24 -5.30
C THR A 54 10.56 -4.96 -3.99
N TRP A 55 9.34 -5.49 -3.87
CA TRP A 55 8.90 -6.28 -2.73
C TRP A 55 9.02 -7.77 -3.02
N GLN A 56 9.45 -8.53 -2.03
CA GLN A 56 9.37 -9.98 -2.03
C GLN A 56 8.47 -10.39 -0.88
N ALA A 57 7.44 -11.17 -1.17
CA ALA A 57 6.51 -11.63 -0.17
C ALA A 57 5.99 -13.02 -0.52
N LYS A 58 5.49 -13.72 0.49
CA LYS A 58 4.87 -15.03 0.30
C LYS A 58 3.35 -14.89 0.27
N HIS A 59 2.76 -15.19 -0.88
CA HIS A 59 1.31 -15.17 -1.07
C HIS A 59 0.87 -16.55 -1.59
N PHE A 60 -0.16 -17.12 -0.99
CA PHE A 60 -0.67 -18.47 -1.34
C PHE A 60 0.43 -19.54 -1.36
N GLY A 61 1.37 -19.46 -0.41
CA GLY A 61 2.47 -20.41 -0.29
C GLY A 61 3.61 -20.23 -1.30
N VAL A 62 3.56 -19.21 -2.16
CA VAL A 62 4.55 -18.95 -3.21
C VAL A 62 5.25 -17.62 -2.97
N ASN A 63 6.59 -17.60 -3.07
CA ASN A 63 7.36 -16.37 -3.05
C ASN A 63 7.11 -15.60 -4.33
N GLN A 64 6.73 -14.33 -4.21
CA GLN A 64 6.42 -13.46 -5.33
C GLN A 64 7.19 -12.16 -5.23
N HIS A 65 7.50 -11.58 -6.37
CA HIS A 65 8.14 -10.27 -6.47
C HIS A 65 7.16 -9.28 -7.08
N LEU A 66 7.16 -8.06 -6.55
CA LEU A 66 6.35 -6.95 -7.05
C LEU A 66 7.20 -5.70 -7.06
N THR A 67 7.39 -5.12 -8.23
CA THR A 67 8.06 -3.82 -8.37
C THR A 67 7.02 -2.75 -8.66
N VAL A 68 7.00 -1.71 -7.85
CA VAL A 68 6.12 -0.55 -8.03
C VAL A 68 6.95 0.73 -8.09
N GLN A 69 6.46 1.70 -8.86
CA GLN A 69 7.07 3.02 -8.99
C GLN A 69 6.05 4.10 -8.61
N ILE A 70 6.51 5.12 -7.91
CA ILE A 70 5.67 6.29 -7.61
C ILE A 70 5.62 7.16 -8.86
N ILE A 71 4.47 7.18 -9.52
CA ILE A 71 4.28 7.89 -10.79
C ILE A 71 3.73 9.30 -10.62
N GLU A 72 3.00 9.54 -9.52
CA GLU A 72 2.42 10.84 -9.20
C GLU A 72 2.56 11.11 -7.71
N MET A 73 2.79 12.37 -7.33
CA MET A 73 2.84 12.77 -5.92
C MET A 73 2.51 14.25 -5.78
N ASN A 74 1.57 14.57 -4.90
CA ASN A 74 1.20 15.91 -4.52
C ASN A 74 1.03 15.96 -2.98
N PRO A 75 2.13 16.12 -2.22
CA PRO A 75 2.07 16.11 -0.76
C PRO A 75 1.27 17.28 -0.20
N PRO A 76 0.51 17.09 0.87
CA PRO A 76 0.21 15.84 1.58
C PRO A 76 -1.11 15.19 1.14
N ASP A 77 -1.61 15.52 -0.05
CA ASP A 77 -2.97 15.21 -0.46
C ASP A 77 -3.10 13.92 -1.29
N TYR A 78 -2.03 13.54 -2.00
CA TYR A 78 -2.16 12.45 -2.99
C TYR A 78 -0.82 11.86 -3.39
N PHE A 79 -0.78 10.55 -3.62
CA PHE A 79 0.25 9.90 -4.43
C PHE A 79 -0.30 8.65 -5.09
N CYS A 80 0.39 8.19 -6.12
CA CYS A 80 0.01 7.01 -6.88
C CYS A 80 1.23 6.15 -7.16
N ASP A 81 1.11 4.87 -6.90
CA ASP A 81 2.10 3.89 -7.32
C ASP A 81 1.50 2.93 -8.36
N GLU A 82 2.37 2.48 -9.24
CA GLU A 82 1.99 1.63 -10.35
C GLU A 82 2.99 0.50 -10.51
N MET A 83 2.48 -0.70 -10.78
CA MET A 83 3.33 -1.85 -10.99
C MET A 83 4.11 -1.73 -12.29
N THR A 84 5.42 -1.96 -12.23
CA THR A 84 6.27 -2.08 -13.41
C THR A 84 6.63 -3.54 -13.69
N LYS A 85 6.62 -4.40 -12.66
CA LYS A 85 6.90 -5.82 -12.79
C LYS A 85 6.22 -6.59 -11.65
N GLY A 86 5.53 -7.68 -11.95
CA GLY A 86 4.87 -8.49 -10.94
C GLY A 86 3.95 -9.53 -11.52
N ALA A 87 3.19 -10.20 -10.64
CA ALA A 87 2.29 -11.28 -11.01
C ALA A 87 1.00 -10.81 -11.68
N PHE A 88 0.61 -9.56 -11.48
CA PHE A 88 -0.54 -8.97 -12.17
C PHE A 88 -0.20 -8.62 -13.61
N LYS A 89 -1.20 -8.47 -14.45
CA LYS A 89 -1.04 -7.88 -15.76
C LYS A 89 -0.86 -6.36 -15.63
N SER A 90 -1.60 -5.73 -14.71
CA SER A 90 -1.45 -4.33 -14.34
C SER A 90 -1.92 -4.13 -12.89
N MET A 91 -1.39 -3.09 -12.24
CA MET A 91 -1.80 -2.70 -10.90
C MET A 91 -1.54 -1.20 -10.73
N ARG A 92 -2.53 -0.49 -10.24
CA ARG A 92 -2.43 0.93 -9.92
C ARG A 92 -3.10 1.19 -8.58
N HIS A 93 -2.39 1.85 -7.68
CA HIS A 93 -2.86 2.18 -6.34
C HIS A 93 -2.81 3.70 -6.14
N GLN A 94 -3.95 4.31 -6.01
CA GLN A 94 -4.08 5.74 -5.72
C GLN A 94 -4.38 5.93 -4.25
N HIS A 95 -3.68 6.88 -3.63
CA HIS A 95 -3.80 7.21 -2.21
C HIS A 95 -4.21 8.67 -2.07
N PHE A 96 -5.38 8.89 -1.50
CA PHE A 96 -5.94 10.23 -1.28
C PHE A 96 -6.01 10.53 0.21
N PHE A 97 -5.75 11.76 0.57
CA PHE A 97 -5.78 12.23 1.97
C PHE A 97 -6.54 13.53 2.04
N GLU A 98 -7.48 13.64 2.96
CA GLU A 98 -8.31 14.81 3.13
C GLU A 98 -8.45 15.16 4.61
N ARG A 99 -8.28 16.45 4.93
CA ARG A 99 -8.50 16.93 6.30
C ARG A 99 -9.98 16.93 6.62
N LYS A 100 -10.33 16.38 7.80
CA LYS A 100 -11.69 16.38 8.36
C LYS A 100 -11.62 16.88 9.80
N GLY A 101 -11.55 18.20 10.00
CA GLY A 101 -11.32 18.79 11.32
C GLY A 101 -9.95 18.40 11.86
N ASN A 102 -9.94 17.74 13.02
CA ASN A 102 -8.71 17.25 13.65
C ASN A 102 -8.30 15.84 13.18
N GLU A 103 -9.05 15.30 12.24
CA GLU A 103 -8.80 13.96 11.70
C GLU A 103 -8.38 14.04 10.23
N THR A 104 -7.92 12.92 9.71
CA THR A 104 -7.62 12.71 8.29
C THR A 104 -8.48 11.57 7.76
N LEU A 105 -9.12 11.80 6.61
CA LEU A 105 -9.75 10.72 5.85
C LEU A 105 -8.75 10.24 4.81
N MET A 106 -8.32 8.99 4.95
CA MET A 106 -7.43 8.32 4.00
C MET A 106 -8.27 7.42 3.12
N MET A 107 -8.16 7.60 1.81
CA MET A 107 -8.91 6.84 0.82
C MET A 107 -7.95 6.12 -0.11
N ASP A 108 -8.24 4.86 -0.39
CA ASP A 108 -7.47 4.04 -1.32
C ASP A 108 -8.34 3.63 -2.49
N LYS A 109 -7.78 3.73 -3.68
CA LYS A 109 -8.37 3.17 -4.89
C LYS A 109 -7.35 2.25 -5.53
N PHE A 110 -7.60 0.95 -5.45
CA PHE A 110 -6.71 -0.09 -5.91
C PHE A 110 -7.34 -0.81 -7.10
N ILE A 111 -6.72 -0.67 -8.26
CA ILE A 111 -7.19 -1.24 -9.52
C ILE A 111 -6.14 -2.23 -10.02
N TYR A 112 -6.57 -3.44 -10.39
CA TYR A 112 -5.65 -4.44 -10.90
C TYR A 112 -6.30 -5.27 -12.01
N GLU A 113 -5.43 -5.88 -12.82
CA GLU A 113 -5.85 -6.82 -13.84
C GLU A 113 -5.00 -8.07 -13.71
N VAL A 114 -5.64 -9.24 -13.67
CA VAL A 114 -4.93 -10.51 -13.59
C VAL A 114 -4.74 -11.14 -14.96
N PRO A 115 -3.56 -11.78 -15.20
CA PRO A 115 -3.38 -12.54 -16.43
C PRO A 115 -4.37 -13.72 -16.46
N PHE A 116 -5.01 -13.92 -17.57
CA PHE A 116 -5.99 -15.00 -17.74
C PHE A 116 -5.42 -16.40 -17.46
N SER A 117 -4.12 -16.58 -17.71
CA SER A 117 -3.44 -17.87 -17.56
C SER A 117 -3.15 -18.28 -16.11
N ILE A 118 -3.17 -17.35 -15.14
CA ILE A 118 -2.76 -17.63 -13.76
C ILE A 118 -3.96 -17.99 -12.88
N PHE A 119 -5.12 -17.37 -13.12
CA PHE A 119 -6.31 -17.53 -12.27
C PHE A 119 -7.54 -17.89 -13.11
N GLY A 120 -7.51 -19.06 -13.73
CA GLY A 120 -8.60 -19.52 -14.61
C GLY A 120 -9.95 -19.64 -13.92
N GLY A 121 -10.76 -18.57 -13.85
CA GLY A 121 -12.15 -18.64 -13.46
C GLY A 121 -12.61 -17.61 -12.41
N ILE A 122 -13.92 -17.44 -12.32
CA ILE A 122 -14.62 -16.49 -11.44
C ILE A 122 -14.32 -16.75 -9.97
N PHE A 123 -14.20 -18.01 -9.58
CA PHE A 123 -13.92 -18.41 -8.20
C PHE A 123 -12.58 -17.87 -7.70
N ASN A 124 -11.52 -18.02 -8.51
CA ASN A 124 -10.19 -17.52 -8.18
C ASN A 124 -10.16 -15.99 -8.12
N SER A 125 -10.96 -15.34 -8.96
CA SER A 125 -11.11 -13.88 -8.97
C SER A 125 -11.70 -13.34 -7.66
N LEU A 126 -12.74 -14.01 -7.13
CA LEU A 126 -13.37 -13.61 -5.86
C LEU A 126 -12.45 -13.85 -4.66
N ILE A 127 -11.72 -14.96 -4.64
CA ILE A 127 -10.75 -15.26 -3.59
C ILE A 127 -9.62 -14.23 -3.60
N LEU A 128 -9.07 -13.93 -4.76
CA LEU A 128 -7.99 -12.96 -4.91
C LEU A 128 -8.45 -11.57 -4.46
N ARG A 129 -9.63 -11.12 -4.88
CA ARG A 129 -10.16 -9.82 -4.49
C ARG A 129 -10.33 -9.71 -2.97
N SER A 130 -10.87 -10.73 -2.36
CA SER A 130 -11.05 -10.81 -0.90
C SER A 130 -9.71 -10.79 -0.17
N TYR A 131 -8.73 -11.53 -0.69
CA TYR A 131 -7.38 -11.57 -0.15
C TYR A 131 -6.69 -10.20 -0.24
N MET A 132 -6.71 -9.57 -1.41
CA MET A 132 -6.12 -8.24 -1.61
C MET A 132 -6.78 -7.19 -0.72
N LYS A 133 -8.08 -7.23 -0.61
CA LYS A 133 -8.82 -6.32 0.28
C LYS A 133 -8.35 -6.45 1.73
N ARG A 134 -8.17 -7.67 2.23
CA ARG A 134 -7.67 -7.91 3.58
C ARG A 134 -6.25 -7.39 3.78
N LEU A 135 -5.37 -7.54 2.79
CA LEU A 135 -4.01 -6.99 2.86
C LEU A 135 -4.04 -5.47 2.99
N LEU A 136 -4.83 -4.81 2.16
CA LEU A 136 -4.97 -3.35 2.18
C LEU A 136 -5.60 -2.86 3.49
N GLN A 137 -6.61 -3.55 3.99
CA GLN A 137 -7.23 -3.22 5.28
C GLN A 137 -6.23 -3.37 6.44
N SER A 138 -5.44 -4.44 6.44
CA SER A 138 -4.41 -4.67 7.45
C SER A 138 -3.37 -3.55 7.45
N ARG A 139 -2.92 -3.14 6.27
CA ARG A 139 -2.01 -2.00 6.10
C ARG A 139 -2.64 -0.73 6.69
N ASN A 140 -3.86 -0.43 6.33
CA ASN A 140 -4.55 0.78 6.76
C ASN A 140 -4.78 0.82 8.26
N GLN A 141 -5.11 -0.32 8.88
CA GLN A 141 -5.26 -0.42 10.33
C GLN A 141 -3.92 -0.20 11.04
N THR A 142 -2.83 -0.68 10.47
CA THR A 142 -1.48 -0.44 11.01
C THR A 142 -1.12 1.04 10.93
N ILE A 143 -1.38 1.71 9.81
CA ILE A 143 -1.17 3.16 9.66
C ILE A 143 -1.97 3.91 10.72
N LYS A 144 -3.25 3.59 10.86
CA LYS A 144 -4.14 4.22 11.84
C LYS A 144 -3.61 4.07 13.27
N ARG A 145 -3.29 2.86 13.67
CA ARG A 145 -2.77 2.57 15.02
C ARG A 145 -1.48 3.34 15.32
N ILE A 146 -0.55 3.32 14.39
CA ILE A 146 0.75 3.99 14.55
C ILE A 146 0.59 5.51 14.53
N ALA A 147 -0.23 6.04 13.65
CA ALA A 147 -0.49 7.49 13.58
C ALA A 147 -1.13 8.03 14.85
N GLU A 148 -2.08 7.26 15.41
CA GLU A 148 -2.83 7.69 16.61
C GLU A 148 -2.08 7.46 17.91
N SER A 149 -1.10 6.56 17.95
CA SER A 149 -0.35 6.21 19.16
C SER A 149 0.90 7.05 19.42
N GLY A 150 1.33 7.86 18.46
CA GLY A 150 2.61 8.58 18.55
C GLY A 150 3.83 7.75 18.20
N GLU A 151 3.69 6.45 17.93
CA GLU A 151 4.79 5.59 17.45
C GLU A 151 5.35 6.07 16.10
N TRP A 152 4.56 6.85 15.37
CA TRP A 152 4.96 7.42 14.09
C TRP A 152 6.26 8.24 14.17
N LYS A 153 6.56 8.82 15.32
CA LYS A 153 7.77 9.61 15.53
C LYS A 153 9.03 8.77 15.34
N LYS A 154 9.01 7.51 15.77
CA LYS A 154 10.12 6.57 15.61
C LYS A 154 10.28 6.16 14.15
N ILE A 155 9.16 5.85 13.50
CA ILE A 155 9.15 5.35 12.11
C ILE A 155 9.56 6.45 11.14
N LEU A 156 9.06 7.67 11.33
CA LEU A 156 9.38 8.82 10.48
C LEU A 156 10.65 9.56 10.89
N ASP A 157 11.31 9.10 11.95
CA ASP A 157 12.60 9.64 12.44
C ASP A 157 12.52 11.12 12.79
N VAL A 158 11.49 11.47 13.56
CA VAL A 158 11.21 12.87 13.96
C VAL A 158 11.27 13.03 15.47
#